data_d2f97c1df019908d9cb45c9b8f243f64
#
_entry.id   d2f97c1df019908d9cb45c9b8f243f64
#
_cell.length_a   1.000
_cell.length_b   1.000
_cell.length_c   1.000
_cell.angle_alpha   90.00
_cell.angle_beta   90.00
_cell.angle_gamma   90.00
#
_symmetry.space_group_name_H-M   'P 1'
#
loop_
_entity.id
_entity.type
_entity.pdbx_description
1 polymer ?
#
loop_
_entity_poly.entity_id
_entity_poly.type
_entity_poly.pdbx_seq_one_letter_code
_entity_poly.pdbx_strand_id
1 'polypeptide(L)'
;MVSENDLKYDRLLTSVQAKKYRVMIVDDEQDITTIFKMGLENNQFIVTTFNDPVEAFSEFRPGLYDLLILDIRMPGMNGFQLYRKIRNVDNKVKVCFLTAFDESRGEFRTSFPFLEEVKCYLKKPITVRDLVRRLVDLANS
;
A
#
# COMPACT_ATOMS: atom_id res chain seq x y z
N MET A 1 17.19 1.14 -26.54
CA MET A 1 18.19 0.52 -25.65
C MET A 1 17.64 0.48 -24.25
N VAL A 2 17.79 -0.65 -23.60
CA VAL A 2 17.27 -0.87 -22.23
C VAL A 2 18.35 -0.46 -21.24
N SER A 3 18.00 0.36 -20.24
CA SER A 3 18.93 0.81 -19.21
C SER A 3 19.20 -0.29 -18.17
N GLU A 4 20.28 -0.14 -17.40
CA GLU A 4 20.56 -1.04 -16.27
C GLU A 4 19.46 -1.00 -15.22
N ASN A 5 18.87 0.19 -14.99
CA ASN A 5 17.76 0.35 -14.06
C ASN A 5 16.52 -0.41 -14.51
N ASP A 6 16.25 -0.40 -15.82
CA ASP A 6 15.12 -1.14 -16.38
C ASP A 6 15.33 -2.65 -16.24
N LEU A 7 16.55 -3.14 -16.49
CA LEU A 7 16.87 -4.56 -16.32
C LEU A 7 16.80 -4.97 -14.86
N LYS A 8 17.26 -4.11 -13.96
CA LYS A 8 17.15 -4.37 -12.51
C LYS A 8 15.69 -4.45 -12.08
N TYR A 9 14.88 -3.50 -12.55
CA TYR A 9 13.45 -3.50 -12.25
C TYR A 9 12.77 -4.78 -12.74
N ASP A 10 13.07 -5.20 -13.97
CA ASP A 10 12.49 -6.41 -14.55
C ASP A 10 12.82 -7.64 -13.73
N ARG A 11 14.05 -7.76 -13.22
CA ARG A 11 14.45 -8.86 -12.33
C ARG A 11 13.69 -8.82 -11.01
N LEU A 12 13.55 -7.62 -10.41
CA LEU A 12 12.82 -7.45 -9.16
C LEU A 12 11.34 -7.77 -9.35
N LEU A 13 10.74 -7.33 -10.45
CA LEU A 13 9.36 -7.61 -10.77
C LEU A 13 9.13 -9.12 -10.94
N THR A 14 9.99 -9.80 -11.68
CA THR A 14 9.91 -11.25 -11.86
C THR A 14 9.96 -11.98 -10.52
N SER A 15 10.87 -11.57 -9.64
CA SER A 15 10.99 -12.14 -8.29
C SER A 15 9.72 -11.92 -7.46
N VAL A 16 9.18 -10.72 -7.49
CA VAL A 16 7.93 -10.38 -6.78
C VAL A 16 6.77 -11.20 -7.30
N GLN A 17 6.65 -11.35 -8.63
CA GLN A 17 5.60 -12.13 -9.27
C GLN A 17 5.71 -13.62 -8.90
N ALA A 18 6.91 -14.17 -8.85
CA ALA A 18 7.13 -15.55 -8.47
C ALA A 18 6.74 -15.82 -7.01
N LYS A 19 7.00 -14.87 -6.11
CA LYS A 19 6.66 -15.00 -4.69
C LYS A 19 5.17 -14.80 -4.42
N LYS A 20 4.45 -14.09 -5.27
CA LYS A 20 3.02 -13.79 -5.12
C LYS A 20 2.72 -13.06 -3.82
N TYR A 21 3.19 -11.82 -3.72
CA TYR A 21 2.95 -10.98 -2.54
C TYR A 21 1.46 -10.75 -2.31
N ARG A 22 1.07 -10.80 -1.04
CA ARG A 22 -0.31 -10.59 -0.61
C ARG A 22 -0.48 -9.14 -0.17
N VAL A 23 -1.44 -8.47 -0.78
CA VAL A 23 -1.66 -7.03 -0.61
C VAL A 23 -3.07 -6.78 -0.08
N MET A 24 -3.19 -5.96 0.95
CA MET A 24 -4.48 -5.43 1.38
C MET A 24 -4.57 -3.96 0.97
N ILE A 25 -5.66 -3.62 0.29
CA ILE A 25 -5.95 -2.25 -0.12
C ILE A 25 -7.16 -1.75 0.65
N VAL A 26 -7.02 -0.59 1.30
CA VAL A 26 -8.14 0.05 2.00
C VAL A 26 -8.30 1.47 1.47
N ASP A 27 -9.44 1.74 0.85
CA ASP A 27 -9.80 3.03 0.29
C ASP A 27 -11.32 3.11 0.23
N ASP A 28 -11.90 4.19 0.73
CA ASP A 28 -13.36 4.34 0.76
C ASP A 28 -13.98 4.53 -0.63
N GLU A 29 -13.17 4.79 -1.65
CA GLU A 29 -13.63 4.89 -3.03
C GLU A 29 -13.58 3.52 -3.73
N GLN A 30 -14.74 2.91 -3.93
CA GLN A 30 -14.83 1.57 -4.51
C GLN A 30 -14.21 1.49 -5.92
N ASP A 31 -14.32 2.54 -6.71
CA ASP A 31 -13.73 2.57 -8.05
C ASP A 31 -12.22 2.40 -7.99
N ILE A 32 -11.59 3.02 -7.00
CA ILE A 32 -10.13 2.93 -6.81
C ILE A 32 -9.74 1.50 -6.43
N THR A 33 -10.41 0.91 -5.44
CA THR A 33 -10.07 -0.45 -5.03
C THR A 33 -10.30 -1.46 -6.13
N THR A 34 -11.36 -1.29 -6.93
CA THR A 34 -11.64 -2.17 -8.05
C THR A 34 -10.56 -2.11 -9.12
N ILE A 35 -10.17 -0.90 -9.54
CA ILE A 35 -9.14 -0.70 -10.57
C ILE A 35 -7.79 -1.24 -10.10
N PHE A 36 -7.42 -0.93 -8.87
CA PHE A 36 -6.13 -1.38 -8.33
C PHE A 36 -6.10 -2.90 -8.16
N LYS A 37 -7.18 -3.49 -7.68
CA LYS A 37 -7.25 -4.95 -7.53
C LYS A 37 -7.05 -5.63 -8.88
N MET A 38 -7.76 -5.20 -9.90
CA MET A 38 -7.63 -5.77 -11.24
C MET A 38 -6.20 -5.64 -11.78
N GLY A 39 -5.63 -4.45 -11.67
CA GLY A 39 -4.29 -4.18 -12.17
C GLY A 39 -3.21 -4.95 -11.44
N LEU A 40 -3.31 -5.05 -10.12
CA LEU A 40 -2.33 -5.78 -9.33
C LEU A 40 -2.47 -7.28 -9.53
N GLU A 41 -3.67 -7.80 -9.62
CA GLU A 41 -3.88 -9.23 -9.91
C GLU A 41 -3.34 -9.61 -11.28
N ASN A 42 -3.42 -8.72 -12.26
CA ASN A 42 -2.79 -8.93 -13.58
C ASN A 42 -1.26 -8.99 -13.50
N ASN A 43 -0.68 -8.49 -12.40
CA ASN A 43 0.76 -8.53 -12.14
C ASN A 43 1.12 -9.55 -11.06
N GLN A 44 0.27 -10.55 -10.85
CA GLN A 44 0.48 -11.69 -9.97
C GLN A 44 0.55 -11.34 -8.48
N PHE A 45 -0.02 -10.22 -8.06
CA PHE A 45 -0.27 -9.98 -6.64
C PHE A 45 -1.56 -10.67 -6.23
N ILE A 46 -1.64 -11.07 -4.97
CA ILE A 46 -2.87 -11.60 -4.37
C ILE A 46 -3.49 -10.46 -3.58
N VAL A 47 -4.69 -10.01 -3.96
CA VAL A 47 -5.24 -8.74 -3.47
C VAL A 47 -6.55 -8.95 -2.72
N THR A 48 -6.64 -8.34 -1.54
CA THR A 48 -7.88 -8.21 -0.77
C THR A 48 -8.17 -6.73 -0.60
N THR A 49 -9.39 -6.31 -0.85
CA THR A 49 -9.79 -4.91 -0.77
C THR A 49 -10.87 -4.68 0.27
N PHE A 50 -10.81 -3.52 0.91
CA PHE A 50 -11.83 -3.02 1.83
C PHE A 50 -12.12 -1.57 1.52
N ASN A 51 -13.39 -1.19 1.66
CA ASN A 51 -13.81 0.21 1.50
C ASN A 51 -14.15 0.87 2.83
N ASP A 52 -14.02 0.13 3.92
CA ASP A 52 -14.25 0.60 5.29
C ASP A 52 -13.04 0.21 6.16
N PRO A 53 -12.36 1.18 6.78
CA PRO A 53 -11.18 0.89 7.60
C PRO A 53 -11.51 0.08 8.87
N VAL A 54 -12.70 0.23 9.43
CA VAL A 54 -13.12 -0.55 10.61
C VAL A 54 -13.25 -2.03 10.22
N GLU A 55 -13.91 -2.30 9.10
CA GLU A 55 -14.02 -3.65 8.56
C GLU A 55 -12.65 -4.24 8.25
N ALA A 56 -11.80 -3.44 7.62
CA ALA A 56 -10.45 -3.89 7.28
C ALA A 56 -9.68 -4.35 8.51
N PHE A 57 -9.75 -3.60 9.61
CA PHE A 57 -9.06 -3.98 10.84
C PHE A 57 -9.68 -5.21 11.48
N SER A 58 -11.01 -5.33 11.45
CA SER A 58 -11.69 -6.49 12.03
C SER A 58 -11.32 -7.80 11.32
N GLU A 59 -11.04 -7.73 10.04
CA GLU A 59 -10.66 -8.89 9.22
C GLU A 59 -9.15 -9.10 9.16
N PHE A 60 -8.37 -8.14 9.64
CA PHE A 60 -6.90 -8.25 9.60
C PHE A 60 -6.42 -9.34 10.54
N ARG A 61 -5.41 -10.09 10.07
CA ARG A 61 -4.72 -11.09 10.91
C ARG A 61 -3.21 -10.95 10.71
N PRO A 62 -2.42 -11.02 11.78
CA PRO A 62 -0.95 -10.96 11.67
C PRO A 62 -0.42 -12.03 10.71
N GLY A 63 0.51 -11.65 9.85
CA GLY A 63 1.14 -12.55 8.89
C GLY A 63 0.30 -12.85 7.65
N LEU A 64 -0.92 -12.31 7.55
CA LEU A 64 -1.79 -12.57 6.41
C LEU A 64 -1.39 -11.78 5.17
N TYR A 65 -0.83 -10.59 5.35
CA TYR A 65 -0.45 -9.71 4.25
C TYR A 65 1.02 -9.34 4.30
N ASP A 66 1.61 -9.13 3.13
CA ASP A 66 2.98 -8.66 2.98
C ASP A 66 3.05 -7.15 2.85
N LEU A 67 2.06 -6.58 2.16
CA LEU A 67 2.02 -5.16 1.82
C LEU A 67 0.64 -4.59 2.08
N LEU A 68 0.59 -3.33 2.52
CA LEU A 68 -0.65 -2.58 2.69
C LEU A 68 -0.63 -1.36 1.78
N ILE A 69 -1.77 -1.06 1.17
CA ILE A 69 -2.02 0.21 0.49
C ILE A 69 -3.20 0.85 1.22
N LEU A 70 -2.96 1.96 1.90
CA LEU A 70 -3.96 2.61 2.73
C LEU A 70 -4.19 4.04 2.29
N ASP A 71 -5.45 4.39 2.00
CA ASP A 71 -5.83 5.78 1.80
C ASP A 71 -5.75 6.52 3.14
N ILE A 72 -5.25 7.75 3.11
CA ILE A 72 -5.10 8.54 4.33
C ILE A 72 -6.44 9.08 4.80
N ARG A 73 -7.24 9.67 3.90
CA ARG A 73 -8.48 10.34 4.27
C ARG A 73 -9.68 9.44 4.00
N MET A 74 -10.22 8.87 5.08
CA MET A 74 -11.41 8.03 5.06
C MET A 74 -12.34 8.44 6.21
N PRO A 75 -13.67 8.32 6.03
CA PRO A 75 -14.60 8.58 7.13
C PRO A 75 -14.37 7.64 8.31
N GLY A 76 -14.50 8.16 9.50
CA GLY A 76 -14.40 7.37 10.73
C GLY A 76 -12.96 7.18 11.21
N MET A 77 -12.18 6.43 10.49
CA MET A 77 -10.78 6.15 10.82
C MET A 77 -9.90 6.48 9.63
N ASN A 78 -8.88 7.31 9.79
CA ASN A 78 -7.95 7.63 8.71
C ASN A 78 -6.90 6.51 8.54
N GLY A 79 -6.15 6.58 7.44
CA GLY A 79 -5.16 5.55 7.13
C GLY A 79 -4.04 5.44 8.16
N PHE A 80 -3.64 6.57 8.77
CA PHE A 80 -2.60 6.55 9.79
C PHE A 80 -3.08 5.87 11.06
N GLN A 81 -4.33 6.12 11.46
CA GLN A 81 -4.93 5.46 12.62
C GLN A 81 -5.06 3.96 12.39
N LEU A 82 -5.49 3.59 11.20
CA LEU A 82 -5.59 2.17 10.82
C LEU A 82 -4.22 1.50 10.86
N TYR A 83 -3.21 2.13 10.28
CA TYR A 83 -1.86 1.55 10.27
C TYR A 83 -1.30 1.42 11.68
N ARG A 84 -1.53 2.39 12.55
CA ARG A 84 -1.07 2.29 13.94
C ARG A 84 -1.67 1.07 14.64
N LYS A 85 -2.96 0.81 14.43
CA LYS A 85 -3.61 -0.39 14.99
C LYS A 85 -3.03 -1.67 14.42
N ILE A 86 -2.81 -1.71 13.11
CA ILE A 86 -2.22 -2.88 12.45
C ILE A 86 -0.79 -3.12 12.94
N ARG A 87 0.01 -2.07 13.05
CA ARG A 87 1.39 -2.17 13.48
C ARG A 87 1.54 -2.73 14.88
N ASN A 88 0.56 -2.51 15.75
CA ASN A 88 0.56 -3.07 17.11
C ASN A 88 0.40 -4.58 17.11
N VAL A 89 -0.18 -5.18 16.09
CA VAL A 89 -0.37 -6.64 16.01
C VAL A 89 0.51 -7.30 14.94
N ASP A 90 1.05 -6.51 14.01
CA ASP A 90 1.96 -7.01 12.96
C ASP A 90 2.94 -5.89 12.60
N ASN A 91 4.17 -6.02 13.07
CA ASN A 91 5.22 -5.01 12.82
C ASN A 91 6.08 -5.32 11.59
N LYS A 92 5.75 -6.38 10.84
CA LYS A 92 6.52 -6.79 9.67
C LYS A 92 5.88 -6.36 8.35
N VAL A 93 4.56 -6.12 8.35
CA VAL A 93 3.87 -5.71 7.13
C VAL A 93 4.36 -4.32 6.70
N LYS A 94 4.60 -4.17 5.41
CA LYS A 94 5.06 -2.90 4.85
C LYS A 94 3.87 -2.10 4.32
N VAL A 95 3.94 -0.78 4.42
CA VAL A 95 2.82 0.09 4.06
C VAL A 95 3.21 1.12 3.01
N CYS A 96 2.25 1.39 2.11
CA CYS A 96 2.28 2.54 1.24
C CYS A 96 0.97 3.30 1.41
N PHE A 97 1.06 4.61 1.67
CA PHE A 97 -0.11 5.46 1.84
C PHE A 97 -0.49 6.13 0.53
N LEU A 98 -1.79 6.17 0.25
CA LEU A 98 -2.37 6.93 -0.85
C LEU A 98 -2.93 8.24 -0.31
N THR A 99 -2.67 9.34 -0.99
CA THR A 99 -3.22 10.64 -0.57
C THR A 99 -3.53 11.51 -1.77
N ALA A 100 -4.60 12.29 -1.66
CA ALA A 100 -4.90 13.36 -2.60
C ALA A 100 -4.13 14.65 -2.24
N PHE A 101 -3.53 14.72 -1.04
CA PHE A 101 -2.91 15.94 -0.51
C PHE A 101 -1.50 15.67 0.01
N ASP A 102 -0.52 16.46 -0.44
CA ASP A 102 0.86 16.34 0.02
C ASP A 102 1.04 16.90 1.44
N GLU A 103 0.33 17.95 1.75
CA GLU A 103 0.43 18.68 3.02
C GLU A 103 -0.06 17.88 4.22
N SER A 104 -0.78 16.80 4.00
CA SER A 104 -1.29 15.98 5.11
C SER A 104 -0.17 15.40 5.97
N ARG A 105 1.01 15.22 5.42
CA ARG A 105 2.16 14.69 6.17
C ARG A 105 2.61 15.62 7.29
N GLY A 106 2.65 16.93 7.04
CA GLY A 106 3.05 17.91 8.04
C GLY A 106 2.08 17.96 9.21
N GLU A 107 0.79 17.92 8.93
CA GLU A 107 -0.26 17.95 9.93
C GLU A 107 -0.25 16.72 10.83
N PHE A 108 -0.04 15.56 10.27
CA PHE A 108 -0.16 14.30 11.01
C PHE A 108 1.11 13.82 11.69
N ARG A 109 2.27 14.36 11.36
CA ARG A 109 3.55 13.91 11.95
C ARG A 109 3.59 14.03 13.47
N THR A 110 3.02 15.10 14.02
CA THR A 110 2.99 15.32 15.46
C THR A 110 2.16 14.26 16.17
N SER A 111 1.03 13.88 15.57
CA SER A 111 0.11 12.89 16.15
C SER A 111 0.54 11.46 15.90
N PHE A 112 1.37 11.24 14.88
CA PHE A 112 1.80 9.90 14.45
C PHE A 112 3.31 9.88 14.22
N PRO A 113 4.12 9.86 15.30
CA PRO A 113 5.59 9.92 15.19
C PRO A 113 6.19 8.78 14.35
N PHE A 114 5.55 7.61 14.30
CA PHE A 114 6.04 6.47 13.51
C PHE A 114 6.07 6.76 12.00
N LEU A 115 5.41 7.84 11.55
CA LEU A 115 5.41 8.21 10.14
C LEU A 115 6.80 8.56 9.62
N GLU A 116 7.72 8.89 10.51
CA GLU A 116 9.12 9.12 10.12
C GLU A 116 9.76 7.86 9.52
N GLU A 117 9.26 6.69 9.90
CA GLU A 117 9.76 5.41 9.39
C GLU A 117 9.14 5.04 8.04
N VAL A 118 8.01 5.64 7.68
CA VAL A 118 7.28 5.32 6.45
C VAL A 118 7.89 6.08 5.28
N LYS A 119 8.23 5.36 4.22
CA LYS A 119 8.90 5.93 3.05
C LYS A 119 8.08 5.87 1.77
N CYS A 120 6.93 5.23 1.81
CA CYS A 120 6.08 5.10 0.62
C CYS A 120 4.80 5.91 0.78
N TYR A 121 4.75 7.03 0.07
CA TYR A 121 3.57 7.89 -0.05
C TYR A 121 3.29 8.10 -1.52
N LEU A 122 2.07 7.81 -1.95
CA LEU A 122 1.66 7.94 -3.33
C LEU A 122 0.57 8.98 -3.44
N LYS A 123 0.74 9.92 -4.35
CA LYS A 123 -0.25 10.97 -4.59
C LYS A 123 -1.25 10.51 -5.65
N LYS A 124 -2.53 10.64 -5.35
CA LYS A 124 -3.61 10.39 -6.32
C LYS A 124 -3.69 11.57 -7.30
N PRO A 125 -4.02 11.34 -8.58
CA PRO A 125 -4.22 10.03 -9.20
C PRO A 125 -2.89 9.34 -9.52
N ILE A 126 -2.89 8.01 -9.44
CA ILE A 126 -1.73 7.20 -9.79
C ILE A 126 -2.17 6.09 -10.74
N THR A 127 -1.35 5.81 -11.76
CA THR A 127 -1.63 4.72 -12.68
C THR A 127 -1.31 3.37 -12.05
N VAL A 128 -1.95 2.31 -12.54
CA VAL A 128 -1.64 0.96 -12.10
C VAL A 128 -0.15 0.65 -12.33
N ARG A 129 0.38 1.08 -13.46
CA ARG A 129 1.80 0.89 -13.80
C ARG A 129 2.73 1.47 -12.72
N ASP A 130 2.47 2.72 -12.32
CA ASP A 130 3.28 3.37 -11.30
C ASP A 130 3.08 2.74 -9.92
N LEU A 131 1.86 2.32 -9.63
CA LEU A 131 1.56 1.62 -8.38
C LEU A 131 2.35 0.31 -8.30
N VAL A 132 2.32 -0.50 -9.35
CA VAL A 132 3.07 -1.76 -9.41
C VAL A 132 4.55 -1.50 -9.18
N ARG A 133 5.11 -0.49 -9.85
CA ARG A 133 6.53 -0.15 -9.70
C ARG A 133 6.89 0.21 -8.26
N ARG A 134 6.04 1.01 -7.61
CA ARG A 134 6.27 1.40 -6.21
C ARG A 134 6.14 0.20 -5.27
N LEU A 135 5.22 -0.72 -5.53
CA LEU A 135 5.08 -1.92 -4.70
C LEU A 135 6.26 -2.86 -4.88
N VAL A 136 6.81 -2.98 -6.08
CA VAL A 136 8.03 -3.77 -6.31
C VAL A 136 9.18 -3.19 -5.50
N ASP A 137 9.35 -1.87 -5.51
CA ASP A 137 10.38 -1.20 -4.71
C ASP A 137 10.15 -1.45 -3.22
N LEU A 138 8.92 -1.32 -2.75
CA LEU A 138 8.57 -1.51 -1.34
C LEU A 138 8.85 -2.95 -0.89
N ALA A 139 8.49 -3.92 -1.72
CA ALA A 139 8.70 -5.34 -1.41
C ALA A 139 10.19 -5.67 -1.26
N ASN A 140 11.06 -4.92 -1.91
CA ASN A 140 12.51 -5.15 -1.92
C ASN A 140 13.28 -4.16 -1.03
N SER A 141 12.57 -3.37 -0.25
CA SER A 141 13.20 -2.37 0.64
C SER A 141 13.66 -2.98 1.97
#